data_e0fed9b833f97f548a933fdd86fb87c6
#
_entry.id   e0fed9b833f97f548a933fdd86fb87c6
#
_cell.length_a   1.000
_cell.length_b   1.000
_cell.length_c   1.000
_cell.angle_alpha   90.00
_cell.angle_beta   90.00
_cell.angle_gamma   90.00
#
_symmetry.space_group_name_H-M   'P 1'
#
loop_
_entity.id
_entity.type
_entity.pdbx_description
1 polymer ?
#
loop_
_entity_poly.entity_id
_entity_poly.type
_entity_poly.pdbx_seq_one_letter_code
_entity_poly.pdbx_strand_id
1 'polypeptide(L)'
;TGKGAIIEVSMLEALAEWMGFPLYYSVYGEAEPKRTGASHATIYPYGPFKAGDEKMVFLGIQNEREWARFCEEVLKDAGLAADVRFDSNSKRVANKEALKAIIEDVFKEMESSDIIDLLEEAKIANARLNTMRELGNHPQLEARNRWAEVDSPAGKLRALIPPVTSDQ
;
A
#
# COMPACT_ATOMS: atom_id res chain seq x y z
N THR A 1 -29.86 27.22 -0.75
CA THR A 1 -30.79 27.78 0.26
C THR A 1 -30.81 29.31 0.25
N GLY A 2 -29.83 29.99 -0.37
CA GLY A 2 -29.66 31.45 -0.38
C GLY A 2 -29.32 32.06 0.98
N LYS A 3 -28.98 31.23 1.98
CA LYS A 3 -28.55 31.67 3.32
C LYS A 3 -27.10 31.23 3.53
N GLY A 4 -26.28 32.17 3.99
CA GLY A 4 -24.91 31.87 4.46
C GLY A 4 -24.92 31.17 5.80
N ALA A 5 -23.85 30.48 6.14
CA ALA A 5 -23.59 29.86 7.44
C ALA A 5 -22.17 30.19 7.89
N ILE A 6 -21.99 30.27 9.21
CA ILE A 6 -20.63 30.28 9.79
C ILE A 6 -20.26 28.81 10.03
N ILE A 7 -19.12 28.42 9.52
CA ILE A 7 -18.58 27.07 9.70
C ILE A 7 -17.30 27.19 10.53
N GLU A 8 -17.28 26.52 11.67
CA GLU A 8 -16.11 26.40 12.53
C GLU A 8 -15.58 24.96 12.43
N VAL A 9 -14.28 24.81 12.18
CA VAL A 9 -13.60 23.52 12.11
C VAL A 9 -12.38 23.59 13.02
N SER A 10 -12.41 22.82 14.10
CA SER A 10 -11.26 22.63 14.96
C SER A 10 -10.27 21.67 14.32
N MET A 11 -9.00 22.05 14.25
CA MET A 11 -7.94 21.18 13.75
C MET A 11 -7.78 19.93 14.61
N LEU A 12 -7.95 20.04 15.92
CA LEU A 12 -7.91 18.89 16.82
C LEU A 12 -9.00 17.88 16.51
N GLU A 13 -10.25 18.35 16.35
CA GLU A 13 -11.39 17.47 16.06
C GLU A 13 -11.25 16.82 14.68
N ALA A 14 -10.83 17.58 13.67
CA ALA A 14 -10.59 17.05 12.32
C ALA A 14 -9.48 15.97 12.31
N LEU A 15 -8.41 16.16 13.08
CA LEU A 15 -7.34 15.16 13.20
C LEU A 15 -7.76 13.97 14.06
N ALA A 16 -8.58 14.18 15.11
CA ALA A 16 -9.13 13.11 15.94
C ALA A 16 -10.05 12.18 15.13
N GLU A 17 -10.84 12.72 14.18
CA GLU A 17 -11.64 11.92 13.25
C GLU A 17 -10.77 10.97 12.41
N TRP A 18 -9.62 11.44 11.93
CA TRP A 18 -8.65 10.61 11.19
C TRP A 18 -8.06 9.50 12.05
N MET A 19 -7.97 9.70 13.37
CA MET A 19 -7.47 8.72 14.34
C MET A 19 -8.54 7.75 14.84
N GLY A 20 -9.77 7.78 14.30
CA GLY A 20 -10.88 6.96 14.79
C GLY A 20 -10.55 5.48 14.97
N PHE A 21 -10.02 4.84 13.94
CA PHE A 21 -9.62 3.42 14.00
C PHE A 21 -8.56 3.14 15.10
N PRO A 22 -7.37 3.75 15.12
CA PRO A 22 -6.40 3.50 16.17
C PRO A 22 -6.86 3.95 17.56
N LEU A 23 -7.67 5.02 17.66
CA LEU A 23 -8.25 5.46 18.92
C LEU A 23 -9.16 4.38 19.53
N TYR A 24 -10.07 3.81 18.76
CA TYR A 24 -11.00 2.80 19.25
C TYR A 24 -10.29 1.48 19.58
N TYR A 25 -9.24 1.10 18.85
CA TYR A 25 -8.42 -0.04 19.22
C TYR A 25 -7.70 0.14 20.55
N SER A 26 -7.18 1.34 20.82
CA SER A 26 -6.55 1.65 22.11
C SER A 26 -7.56 1.67 23.25
N VAL A 27 -8.67 2.43 23.09
CA VAL A 27 -9.64 2.65 24.16
C VAL A 27 -10.46 1.39 24.51
N TYR A 28 -10.84 0.58 23.49
CA TYR A 28 -11.71 -0.58 23.69
C TYR A 28 -11.01 -1.91 23.52
N GLY A 29 -9.84 -1.96 22.85
CA GLY A 29 -9.05 -3.16 22.64
C GLY A 29 -7.94 -3.39 23.66
N GLU A 30 -7.79 -2.48 24.65
CA GLU A 30 -6.77 -2.54 25.70
C GLU A 30 -5.32 -2.66 25.17
N ALA A 31 -5.06 -2.23 23.95
CA ALA A 31 -3.76 -2.34 23.31
C ALA A 31 -3.40 -1.11 22.48
N GLU A 32 -2.30 -0.47 22.82
CA GLU A 32 -1.79 0.66 22.05
C GLU A 32 -1.36 0.21 20.64
N PRO A 33 -1.74 0.96 19.58
CA PRO A 33 -1.32 0.67 18.22
C PRO A 33 0.20 0.72 18.10
N LYS A 34 0.80 -0.38 17.64
CA LYS A 34 2.24 -0.45 17.40
C LYS A 34 2.60 0.28 16.10
N ARG A 35 3.82 0.80 16.04
CA ARG A 35 4.36 1.35 14.81
C ARG A 35 4.60 0.23 13.80
N THR A 36 3.94 0.28 12.63
CA THR A 36 4.01 -0.76 11.59
C THR A 36 4.73 -0.30 10.31
N GLY A 37 5.11 0.97 10.23
CA GLY A 37 5.69 1.54 9.01
C GLY A 37 4.67 1.54 7.87
N ALA A 38 5.05 0.99 6.73
CA ALA A 38 4.18 0.85 5.57
C ALA A 38 3.41 -0.51 5.55
N SER A 39 3.56 -1.35 6.56
CA SER A 39 2.87 -2.64 6.65
C SER A 39 1.53 -2.50 7.36
N HIS A 40 0.57 -3.36 7.01
CA HIS A 40 -0.72 -3.42 7.70
C HIS A 40 -0.56 -3.93 9.14
N ALA A 41 -1.35 -3.38 10.07
CA ALA A 41 -1.22 -3.71 11.50
C ALA A 41 -1.71 -5.12 11.86
N THR A 42 -2.74 -5.62 11.15
CA THR A 42 -3.49 -6.84 11.52
C THR A 42 -3.68 -7.84 10.37
N ILE A 43 -3.13 -7.56 9.19
CA ILE A 43 -3.18 -8.45 8.03
C ILE A 43 -1.75 -8.70 7.55
N TYR A 44 -1.43 -9.97 7.25
CA TYR A 44 -0.11 -10.35 6.74
C TYR A 44 -0.19 -11.55 5.78
N PRO A 45 0.60 -11.54 4.67
CA PRO A 45 1.46 -10.47 4.18
C PRO A 45 0.66 -9.30 3.63
N TYR A 46 0.98 -8.08 4.08
CA TYR A 46 0.43 -6.84 3.57
C TYR A 46 1.40 -5.69 3.86
N GLY A 47 2.16 -5.30 2.84
CA GLY A 47 3.20 -4.29 2.97
C GLY A 47 4.28 -4.41 1.90
N PRO A 48 5.40 -3.70 2.08
CA PRO A 48 6.52 -3.72 1.15
C PRO A 48 7.44 -4.94 1.39
N PHE A 49 7.88 -5.54 0.30
CA PHE A 49 8.87 -6.62 0.25
C PHE A 49 9.98 -6.27 -0.73
N LYS A 50 11.22 -6.64 -0.37
CA LYS A 50 12.40 -6.31 -1.16
C LYS A 50 12.59 -7.30 -2.31
N ALA A 51 12.81 -6.78 -3.51
CA ALA A 51 13.16 -7.55 -4.71
C ALA A 51 14.68 -7.61 -4.92
N GLY A 52 15.13 -8.45 -5.86
CA GLY A 52 16.55 -8.60 -6.18
C GLY A 52 17.22 -7.35 -6.76
N ASP A 53 16.46 -6.49 -7.41
CA ASP A 53 16.91 -5.18 -7.93
C ASP A 53 16.92 -4.07 -6.85
N GLU A 54 16.88 -4.44 -5.58
CA GLU A 54 16.85 -3.55 -4.40
C GLU A 54 15.58 -2.68 -4.28
N LYS A 55 14.65 -2.74 -5.22
CA LYS A 55 13.38 -2.04 -5.15
C LYS A 55 12.38 -2.76 -4.26
N MET A 56 11.38 -2.00 -3.84
CA MET A 56 10.31 -2.53 -3.00
C MET A 56 9.05 -2.77 -3.82
N VAL A 57 8.48 -3.95 -3.68
CA VAL A 57 7.15 -4.30 -4.21
C VAL A 57 6.17 -4.32 -3.05
N PHE A 58 5.09 -3.57 -3.17
CA PHE A 58 4.00 -3.59 -2.20
C PHE A 58 2.96 -4.63 -2.63
N LEU A 59 2.58 -5.52 -1.73
CA LEU A 59 1.52 -6.48 -1.99
C LEU A 59 0.60 -6.63 -0.78
N GLY A 60 -0.62 -7.14 -0.99
CA GLY A 60 -1.56 -7.36 0.10
C GLY A 60 -2.41 -8.61 -0.13
N ILE A 61 -2.35 -9.54 0.81
CA ILE A 61 -3.16 -10.76 0.84
C ILE A 61 -4.32 -10.53 1.80
N GLN A 62 -5.55 -10.51 1.30
CA GLN A 62 -6.72 -10.11 2.08
C GLN A 62 -7.62 -11.29 2.51
N ASN A 63 -7.41 -12.47 1.92
CA ASN A 63 -8.20 -13.66 2.23
C ASN A 63 -7.42 -14.95 1.96
N GLU A 64 -7.94 -16.07 2.45
CA GLU A 64 -7.26 -17.38 2.37
C GLU A 64 -7.15 -17.93 0.93
N ARG A 65 -8.04 -17.54 0.02
CA ARG A 65 -7.93 -17.93 -1.41
C ARG A 65 -6.76 -17.23 -2.10
N GLU A 66 -6.56 -15.96 -1.77
CA GLU A 66 -5.38 -15.21 -2.24
C GLU A 66 -4.10 -15.77 -1.63
N TRP A 67 -4.13 -16.15 -0.34
CA TRP A 67 -3.00 -16.80 0.32
C TRP A 67 -2.59 -18.09 -0.38
N ALA A 68 -3.53 -19.00 -0.66
CA ALA A 68 -3.25 -20.23 -1.36
C ALA A 68 -2.65 -19.97 -2.77
N ARG A 69 -3.24 -19.05 -3.54
CA ARG A 69 -2.69 -18.67 -4.86
C ARG A 69 -1.30 -18.04 -4.76
N PHE A 70 -1.07 -17.19 -3.79
CA PHE A 70 0.23 -16.57 -3.56
C PHE A 70 1.31 -17.62 -3.30
N CYS A 71 1.02 -18.60 -2.45
CA CYS A 71 1.93 -19.72 -2.20
C CYS A 71 2.21 -20.54 -3.46
N GLU A 72 1.18 -20.91 -4.19
CA GLU A 72 1.30 -21.77 -5.38
C GLU A 72 1.88 -21.03 -6.58
N GLU A 73 1.33 -19.87 -6.93
CA GLU A 73 1.61 -19.20 -8.19
C GLU A 73 2.80 -18.23 -8.09
N VAL A 74 3.03 -17.61 -6.93
CA VAL A 74 4.11 -16.63 -6.75
C VAL A 74 5.32 -17.23 -6.03
N LEU A 75 5.12 -17.85 -4.86
CA LEU A 75 6.22 -18.45 -4.11
C LEU A 75 6.63 -19.84 -4.62
N LYS A 76 5.83 -20.45 -5.50
CA LYS A 76 6.05 -21.81 -6.05
C LYS A 76 6.13 -22.89 -4.97
N ASP A 77 5.50 -22.66 -3.84
CA ASP A 77 5.38 -23.59 -2.71
C ASP A 77 3.93 -23.68 -2.22
N ALA A 78 3.11 -24.53 -2.87
CA ALA A 78 1.73 -24.76 -2.48
C ALA A 78 1.61 -25.35 -1.05
N GLY A 79 2.65 -26.04 -0.54
CA GLY A 79 2.68 -26.62 0.82
C GLY A 79 2.67 -25.55 1.91
N LEU A 80 3.20 -24.37 1.62
CA LEU A 80 3.24 -23.25 2.56
C LEU A 80 1.84 -22.78 2.98
N ALA A 81 0.83 -22.93 2.11
CA ALA A 81 -0.55 -22.58 2.43
C ALA A 81 -1.15 -23.42 3.57
N ALA A 82 -0.70 -24.66 3.74
CA ALA A 82 -1.13 -25.58 4.77
C ALA A 82 -0.16 -25.67 5.97
N ASP A 83 0.94 -24.91 5.96
CA ASP A 83 1.88 -24.86 7.07
C ASP A 83 1.18 -24.31 8.31
N VAL A 84 1.26 -25.06 9.42
CA VAL A 84 0.60 -24.74 10.68
C VAL A 84 0.99 -23.37 11.27
N ARG A 85 2.09 -22.79 10.81
CA ARG A 85 2.54 -21.44 11.17
C ARG A 85 1.84 -20.35 10.38
N PHE A 86 1.25 -20.66 9.19
CA PHE A 86 0.79 -19.67 8.21
C PHE A 86 -0.62 -19.95 7.67
N ASP A 87 -1.30 -21.00 8.11
CA ASP A 87 -2.60 -21.47 7.63
C ASP A 87 -3.78 -20.51 7.91
N SER A 88 -3.54 -19.44 8.68
CA SER A 88 -4.54 -18.40 8.94
C SER A 88 -3.87 -17.04 9.09
N ASN A 89 -4.63 -15.95 8.85
CA ASN A 89 -4.11 -14.60 8.98
C ASN A 89 -3.52 -14.33 10.37
N SER A 90 -4.17 -14.78 11.44
CA SER A 90 -3.69 -14.58 12.81
C SER A 90 -2.31 -15.23 13.02
N LYS A 91 -2.11 -16.41 12.47
CA LYS A 91 -0.83 -17.13 12.56
C LYS A 91 0.23 -16.49 11.68
N ARG A 92 -0.12 -16.01 10.48
CA ARG A 92 0.79 -15.24 9.63
C ARG A 92 1.25 -13.95 10.32
N VAL A 93 0.34 -13.24 10.97
CA VAL A 93 0.68 -12.03 11.76
C VAL A 93 1.60 -12.39 12.95
N ALA A 94 1.33 -13.47 13.65
CA ALA A 94 2.16 -13.93 14.78
C ALA A 94 3.58 -14.36 14.34
N ASN A 95 3.71 -14.90 13.13
CA ASN A 95 4.95 -15.43 12.57
C ASN A 95 5.49 -14.57 11.42
N LYS A 96 5.16 -13.26 11.40
CA LYS A 96 5.45 -12.36 10.28
C LYS A 96 6.90 -12.29 9.87
N GLU A 97 7.85 -12.32 10.81
CA GLU A 97 9.29 -12.24 10.52
C GLU A 97 9.76 -13.50 9.78
N ALA A 98 9.31 -14.68 10.21
CA ALA A 98 9.64 -15.94 9.54
C ALA A 98 9.03 -15.99 8.12
N LEU A 99 7.78 -15.53 7.96
CA LEU A 99 7.13 -15.50 6.66
C LEU A 99 7.75 -14.44 5.74
N LYS A 100 8.14 -13.28 6.30
CA LYS A 100 8.88 -12.26 5.55
C LYS A 100 10.17 -12.81 4.96
N ALA A 101 10.95 -13.52 5.79
CA ALA A 101 12.20 -14.11 5.34
C ALA A 101 11.99 -15.10 4.17
N ILE A 102 10.95 -15.94 4.23
CA ILE A 102 10.59 -16.86 3.14
C ILE A 102 10.22 -16.10 1.86
N ILE A 103 9.38 -15.06 1.96
CA ILE A 103 8.98 -14.26 0.80
C ILE A 103 10.18 -13.55 0.18
N GLU A 104 10.99 -12.88 0.99
CA GLU A 104 12.15 -12.13 0.51
C GLU A 104 13.26 -13.06 -0.02
N ASP A 105 13.35 -14.30 0.47
CA ASP A 105 14.27 -15.30 -0.08
C ASP A 105 13.90 -15.73 -1.50
N VAL A 106 12.60 -15.79 -1.81
CA VAL A 106 12.13 -15.99 -3.19
C VAL A 106 12.33 -14.73 -4.04
N PHE A 107 11.95 -13.57 -3.50
CA PHE A 107 11.96 -12.31 -4.25
C PHE A 107 13.36 -11.78 -4.57
N LYS A 108 14.38 -12.13 -3.79
CA LYS A 108 15.78 -11.72 -4.06
C LYS A 108 16.35 -12.22 -5.38
N GLU A 109 15.77 -13.31 -5.93
CA GLU A 109 16.19 -13.90 -7.20
C GLU A 109 15.45 -13.28 -8.41
N MET A 110 14.58 -12.30 -8.18
CA MET A 110 13.70 -11.73 -9.19
C MET A 110 13.80 -10.20 -9.21
N GLU A 111 13.60 -9.60 -10.38
CA GLU A 111 13.41 -8.16 -10.48
C GLU A 111 12.01 -7.75 -10.03
N SER A 112 11.87 -6.52 -9.54
CA SER A 112 10.59 -5.98 -9.06
C SER A 112 9.48 -6.00 -10.12
N SER A 113 9.84 -5.83 -11.41
CA SER A 113 8.90 -5.94 -12.54
C SER A 113 8.31 -7.34 -12.66
N ASP A 114 9.15 -8.38 -12.58
CA ASP A 114 8.73 -9.77 -12.76
C ASP A 114 7.82 -10.21 -11.60
N ILE A 115 8.14 -9.76 -10.38
CA ILE A 115 7.29 -10.01 -9.20
C ILE A 115 5.90 -9.37 -9.39
N ILE A 116 5.85 -8.14 -9.91
CA ILE A 116 4.57 -7.45 -10.17
C ILE A 116 3.76 -8.20 -11.23
N ASP A 117 4.38 -8.63 -12.31
CA ASP A 117 3.71 -9.37 -13.37
C ASP A 117 3.12 -10.69 -12.83
N LEU A 118 3.87 -11.44 -12.00
CA LEU A 118 3.37 -12.64 -11.32
C LEU A 118 2.21 -12.34 -10.37
N LEU A 119 2.27 -11.25 -9.61
CA LEU A 119 1.20 -10.85 -8.70
C LEU A 119 -0.06 -10.45 -9.47
N GLU A 120 0.07 -9.80 -10.63
CA GLU A 120 -1.05 -9.45 -11.50
C GLU A 120 -1.70 -10.70 -12.11
N GLU A 121 -0.89 -11.65 -12.61
CA GLU A 121 -1.38 -12.93 -13.12
C GLU A 121 -2.13 -13.72 -12.05
N ALA A 122 -1.59 -13.77 -10.82
CA ALA A 122 -2.22 -14.39 -9.67
C ALA A 122 -3.42 -13.58 -9.11
N LYS A 123 -3.72 -12.41 -9.67
CA LYS A 123 -4.79 -11.49 -9.23
C LYS A 123 -4.65 -11.11 -7.74
N ILE A 124 -3.44 -10.79 -7.35
CA ILE A 124 -3.09 -10.31 -6.02
C ILE A 124 -2.85 -8.81 -6.08
N ALA A 125 -3.45 -8.08 -5.15
CA ALA A 125 -3.29 -6.64 -5.04
C ALA A 125 -1.81 -6.28 -4.84
N ASN A 126 -1.29 -5.43 -5.70
CA ASN A 126 0.11 -5.03 -5.68
C ASN A 126 0.29 -3.58 -6.12
N ALA A 127 1.45 -3.01 -5.82
CA ALA A 127 1.86 -1.69 -6.30
C ALA A 127 3.38 -1.54 -6.27
N ARG A 128 3.90 -0.67 -7.14
CA ARG A 128 5.28 -0.19 -7.06
C ARG A 128 5.38 0.91 -6.01
N LEU A 129 6.45 0.90 -5.22
CA LEU A 129 6.80 2.02 -4.37
C LEU A 129 7.64 3.01 -5.19
N ASN A 130 6.98 4.04 -5.67
CA ASN A 130 7.62 5.06 -6.47
C ASN A 130 8.33 6.10 -5.61
N THR A 131 9.49 6.55 -6.06
CA THR A 131 10.12 7.78 -5.57
C THR A 131 9.33 9.01 -6.05
N MET A 132 9.58 10.19 -5.47
CA MET A 132 8.96 11.45 -5.93
C MET A 132 9.31 11.75 -7.39
N ARG A 133 10.49 11.38 -7.86
CA ARG A 133 10.89 11.54 -9.27
C ARG A 133 10.09 10.63 -10.19
N GLU A 134 9.90 9.37 -9.79
CA GLU A 134 9.07 8.42 -10.55
C GLU A 134 7.60 8.82 -10.55
N LEU A 135 7.07 9.32 -9.43
CA LEU A 135 5.72 9.91 -9.38
C LEU A 135 5.60 11.09 -10.37
N GLY A 136 6.62 11.95 -10.46
CA GLY A 136 6.66 13.05 -11.40
C GLY A 136 6.56 12.63 -12.88
N ASN A 137 6.95 11.38 -13.18
CA ASN A 137 6.90 10.78 -14.53
C ASN A 137 5.87 9.64 -14.62
N HIS A 138 4.90 9.59 -13.69
CA HIS A 138 3.95 8.51 -13.64
C HIS A 138 3.05 8.47 -14.88
N PRO A 139 2.95 7.33 -15.62
CA PRO A 139 2.27 7.26 -16.90
C PRO A 139 0.77 7.61 -16.82
N GLN A 140 0.10 7.32 -15.70
CA GLN A 140 -1.31 7.70 -15.50
C GLN A 140 -1.49 9.22 -15.34
N LEU A 141 -0.54 9.91 -14.74
CA LEU A 141 -0.60 11.38 -14.63
C LEU A 141 -0.42 12.04 -16.01
N GLU A 142 0.45 11.46 -16.85
CA GLU A 142 0.63 11.89 -18.25
C GLU A 142 -0.63 11.60 -19.07
N ALA A 143 -1.09 10.36 -19.09
CA ALA A 143 -2.26 9.93 -19.89
C ALA A 143 -3.53 10.72 -19.54
N ARG A 144 -3.65 11.18 -18.29
CA ARG A 144 -4.77 12.00 -17.82
C ARG A 144 -4.53 13.50 -17.92
N ASN A 145 -3.43 13.93 -18.53
CA ASN A 145 -3.07 15.34 -18.68
C ASN A 145 -3.11 16.10 -17.33
N ARG A 146 -2.52 15.52 -16.26
CA ARG A 146 -2.58 16.07 -14.91
C ARG A 146 -1.50 17.14 -14.65
N TRP A 147 -0.78 17.58 -15.65
CA TRP A 147 0.26 18.57 -15.56
C TRP A 147 -0.08 19.84 -16.31
N ALA A 148 0.20 20.99 -15.71
CA ALA A 148 0.14 22.31 -16.35
C ALA A 148 1.50 22.98 -16.28
N GLU A 149 1.80 23.80 -17.27
CA GLU A 149 2.96 24.67 -17.26
C GLU A 149 2.58 26.01 -16.61
N VAL A 150 3.32 26.43 -15.60
CA VAL A 150 3.10 27.69 -14.88
C VAL A 150 4.34 28.55 -14.92
N ASP A 151 4.16 29.85 -15.08
CA ASP A 151 5.25 30.82 -15.06
C ASP A 151 5.72 31.07 -13.61
N SER A 152 7.04 31.19 -13.45
CA SER A 152 7.66 31.50 -12.17
C SER A 152 8.88 32.40 -12.36
N PRO A 153 9.38 33.06 -11.30
CA PRO A 153 10.63 33.82 -11.36
C PRO A 153 11.85 32.97 -11.79
N ALA A 154 11.80 31.65 -11.63
CA ALA A 154 12.84 30.73 -12.06
C ALA A 154 12.63 30.15 -13.47
N GLY A 155 11.62 30.65 -14.20
CA GLY A 155 11.20 30.15 -15.50
C GLY A 155 9.91 29.32 -15.40
N LYS A 156 9.59 28.61 -16.49
CA LYS A 156 8.41 27.76 -16.54
C LYS A 156 8.59 26.51 -15.72
N LEU A 157 7.60 26.21 -14.87
CA LEU A 157 7.56 25.05 -14.02
C LEU A 157 6.38 24.15 -14.39
N ARG A 158 6.58 22.85 -14.32
CA ARG A 158 5.53 21.85 -14.44
C ARG A 158 4.85 21.67 -13.09
N ALA A 159 3.57 21.97 -13.00
CA ALA A 159 2.77 21.89 -11.78
C ALA A 159 1.65 20.86 -11.92
N LEU A 160 1.38 20.13 -10.83
CA LEU A 160 0.29 19.15 -10.78
C LEU A 160 -1.05 19.90 -10.67
N ILE A 161 -1.99 19.57 -11.55
CA ILE A 161 -3.35 20.11 -11.51
C ILE A 161 -4.10 19.50 -10.32
N PRO A 162 -4.90 20.28 -9.55
CA PRO A 162 -5.74 19.74 -8.49
C PRO A 162 -6.62 18.57 -8.93
N PRO A 163 -6.93 17.60 -8.06
CA PRO A 163 -7.56 16.34 -8.46
C PRO A 163 -9.01 16.49 -8.97
N VAL A 164 -9.66 17.59 -8.66
CA VAL A 164 -11.03 17.85 -9.11
C VAL A 164 -11.03 18.18 -10.61
N THR A 165 -11.87 17.48 -11.37
CA THR A 165 -12.20 17.79 -12.76
C THR A 165 -13.66 18.24 -12.83
N SER A 166 -13.93 19.30 -13.62
CA SER A 166 -15.27 19.80 -13.87
C SER A 166 -15.54 19.74 -15.38
N ASP A 167 -16.76 19.38 -15.75
CA ASP A 167 -17.23 19.36 -17.14
C ASP A 167 -17.69 20.76 -17.63
N GLN A 168 -17.19 21.86 -17.01
CA GLN A 168 -17.46 23.23 -17.40
C GLN A 168 -16.46 23.75 -18.39
#